data_1c464edad130eb02e36b7d576f60f56e
#
_entry.id   1c464edad130eb02e36b7d576f60f56e
#
_cell.length_a   1.000
_cell.length_b   1.000
_cell.length_c   1.000
_cell.angle_alpha   90.00
_cell.angle_beta   90.00
_cell.angle_gamma   90.00
#
_symmetry.space_group_name_H-M   'P 1'
#
loop_
_entity.id
_entity.type
_entity.pdbx_description
1 polymer ?
#
loop_
_entity_poly.entity_id
_entity_poly.type
_entity_poly.pdbx_seq_one_letter_code
_entity_poly.pdbx_strand_id
1 'polypeptide(L)'
;MKRKLNILIACEESQACCRAFRAMGHNAYSCDLFKCSGTIFGTEEADPHPEWHFDHDVTTVLNKTDLTLQNGTQAVIEGDWDIMIGHPPCTYLAVSGAQWYYHPDDKDKPIEERRPHPRYPNRAKDREDGANFFLFLASANVKRIAIENPVGIMSTRWRKPDQAVQPYMFGDPYSKNTCLWIKNLRPLHPSKPTEDKGERIYFGSGKSQPKWYSDGFTKTKTPEERQKWRSKTFPGVARAISEQWTIQIAAEEDLLDENEWNILGHDYLELLDKMTGGIRYTSAKVDAVIEKKKYPVHFKQELLDEVEKREQSLINYWKSK
;
A
#
# COMPACT_ATOMS: atom_id res chain seq x y z
N MET A 1 -5.28 15.46 15.89
CA MET A 1 -6.16 14.24 15.99
C MET A 1 -6.35 13.86 17.46
N LYS A 2 -7.54 13.43 17.82
CA LYS A 2 -7.92 13.04 19.22
C LYS A 2 -7.11 11.85 19.76
N ARG A 3 -6.59 10.98 18.90
CA ARG A 3 -5.64 9.91 19.25
C ARG A 3 -4.68 9.60 18.11
N LYS A 4 -3.56 8.99 18.44
CA LYS A 4 -2.65 8.40 17.46
C LYS A 4 -3.19 7.04 16.99
N LEU A 5 -2.95 6.70 15.74
CA LEU A 5 -3.24 5.37 15.21
C LEU A 5 -2.08 4.41 15.49
N ASN A 6 -2.41 3.15 15.75
CA ASN A 6 -1.45 2.06 15.83
C ASN A 6 -1.36 1.36 14.47
N ILE A 7 -0.21 1.42 13.83
CA ILE A 7 -0.01 1.01 12.45
C ILE A 7 1.10 -0.03 12.38
N LEU A 8 0.80 -1.17 11.78
CA LEU A 8 1.78 -2.23 11.51
C LEU A 8 2.09 -2.28 10.02
N ILE A 9 3.36 -2.18 9.66
CA ILE A 9 3.85 -2.40 8.30
C ILE A 9 4.59 -3.74 8.28
N ALA A 10 3.91 -4.77 7.81
CA ALA A 10 4.43 -6.14 7.78
C ALA A 10 5.31 -6.36 6.54
N CYS A 11 6.46 -7.00 6.71
CA CYS A 11 7.46 -7.29 5.68
C CYS A 11 8.04 -6.01 5.05
N GLU A 12 8.40 -5.03 5.89
CA GLU A 12 9.03 -3.78 5.44
C GLU A 12 10.34 -3.51 6.18
N GLU A 13 11.47 -3.88 5.59
CA GLU A 13 12.81 -3.56 6.13
C GLU A 13 13.25 -2.12 5.83
N SER A 14 12.72 -1.52 4.76
CA SER A 14 13.08 -0.17 4.31
C SER A 14 12.53 0.96 5.17
N GLN A 15 11.44 0.73 5.89
CA GLN A 15 10.70 1.69 6.71
C GLN A 15 10.06 2.85 5.93
N ALA A 16 9.86 2.74 4.63
CA ALA A 16 9.31 3.83 3.82
C ALA A 16 7.88 4.22 4.27
N CYS A 17 6.97 3.25 4.41
CA CYS A 17 5.62 3.49 4.91
C CYS A 17 5.61 3.80 6.40
N CYS A 18 6.41 3.08 7.21
CA CYS A 18 6.52 3.33 8.64
C CYS A 18 6.90 4.79 8.92
N ARG A 19 7.94 5.30 8.27
CA ARG A 19 8.38 6.70 8.43
C ARG A 19 7.34 7.71 7.95
N ALA A 20 6.63 7.41 6.87
CA ALA A 20 5.57 8.29 6.38
C ALA A 20 4.43 8.46 7.42
N PHE A 21 3.99 7.38 8.06
CA PHE A 21 3.01 7.47 9.14
C PHE A 21 3.58 8.11 10.42
N ARG A 22 4.86 7.86 10.74
CA ARG A 22 5.53 8.54 11.87
C ARG A 22 5.62 10.04 11.67
N ALA A 23 5.88 10.50 10.45
CA ALA A 23 5.89 11.93 10.11
C ALA A 23 4.53 12.60 10.34
N MET A 24 3.43 11.83 10.27
CA MET A 24 2.09 12.29 10.62
C MET A 24 1.76 12.18 12.13
N GLY A 25 2.72 11.75 12.94
CA GLY A 25 2.58 11.66 14.40
C GLY A 25 1.97 10.37 14.93
N HIS A 26 1.77 9.33 14.08
CA HIS A 26 1.19 8.06 14.47
C HIS A 26 2.20 7.10 15.13
N ASN A 27 1.68 6.08 15.82
CA ASN A 27 2.45 4.95 16.34
C ASN A 27 2.60 3.90 15.23
N ALA A 28 3.53 4.11 14.30
CA ALA A 28 3.77 3.17 13.22
C ALA A 28 5.03 2.34 13.49
N TYR A 29 4.93 1.05 13.20
CA TYR A 29 6.01 0.10 13.37
C TYR A 29 6.15 -0.76 12.11
N SER A 30 7.37 -0.91 11.64
CA SER A 30 7.72 -1.87 10.60
C SER A 30 8.10 -3.22 11.23
N CYS A 31 7.89 -4.30 10.48
CA CYS A 31 8.26 -5.65 10.89
C CYS A 31 8.83 -6.40 9.69
N ASP A 32 9.99 -7.04 9.86
CA ASP A 32 10.60 -7.93 8.86
C ASP A 32 11.49 -8.94 9.59
N LEU A 33 11.87 -10.04 8.94
CA LEU A 33 12.89 -10.96 9.47
C LEU A 33 14.30 -10.37 9.34
N PHE A 34 14.48 -9.33 8.56
CA PHE A 34 15.73 -8.58 8.43
C PHE A 34 15.71 -7.34 9.31
N LYS A 35 16.90 -6.90 9.72
CA LYS A 35 17.07 -5.59 10.36
C LYS A 35 16.66 -4.47 9.41
N CYS A 36 16.09 -3.40 9.97
CA CYS A 36 15.71 -2.24 9.17
C CYS A 36 16.93 -1.62 8.50
N SER A 37 16.82 -1.27 7.22
CA SER A 37 17.87 -0.59 6.46
C SER A 37 17.69 0.92 6.46
N GLY A 38 16.49 1.43 6.66
CA GLY A 38 16.15 2.85 6.51
C GLY A 38 16.41 3.41 5.11
N THR A 39 16.62 2.53 4.11
CA THR A 39 16.94 2.94 2.74
C THR A 39 15.68 3.08 1.92
N ILE A 40 15.25 4.31 1.68
CA ILE A 40 14.11 4.63 0.84
C ILE A 40 14.54 4.74 -0.62
N PHE A 41 13.68 4.38 -1.57
CA PHE A 41 13.99 4.48 -3.00
C PHE A 41 14.24 5.93 -3.39
N GLY A 42 15.35 6.16 -4.13
CA GLY A 42 15.73 7.51 -4.58
C GLY A 42 16.47 8.36 -3.54
N THR A 43 16.74 7.82 -2.33
CA THR A 43 17.62 8.46 -1.35
C THR A 43 18.99 7.79 -1.33
N GLU A 44 20.04 8.58 -1.15
CA GLU A 44 21.43 8.05 -1.09
C GLU A 44 21.80 7.62 0.32
N GLU A 45 21.23 8.26 1.34
CA GLU A 45 21.53 8.01 2.74
C GLU A 45 20.51 7.06 3.37
N ALA A 46 21.02 6.11 4.15
CA ALA A 46 20.24 5.25 5.01
C ALA A 46 19.94 5.95 6.34
N ASP A 47 18.68 5.89 6.77
CA ASP A 47 18.26 6.47 8.04
C ASP A 47 17.38 5.44 8.78
N PRO A 48 18.01 4.38 9.35
CA PRO A 48 17.30 3.31 10.03
C PRO A 48 16.84 3.74 11.42
N HIS A 49 15.62 3.33 11.77
CA HIS A 49 14.99 3.54 13.07
C HIS A 49 14.70 2.20 13.75
N PRO A 50 15.72 1.58 14.41
CA PRO A 50 15.54 0.30 15.09
C PRO A 50 14.53 0.36 16.25
N GLU A 51 14.26 1.54 16.79
CA GLU A 51 13.22 1.79 17.81
C GLU A 51 11.79 1.80 17.26
N TRP A 52 11.61 1.62 15.94
CA TRP A 52 10.31 1.49 15.27
C TRP A 52 10.21 0.17 14.46
N HIS A 53 11.14 -0.76 14.68
CA HIS A 53 11.24 -1.97 13.88
C HIS A 53 11.25 -3.24 14.74
N PHE A 54 10.47 -4.22 14.33
CA PHE A 54 10.48 -5.59 14.85
C PHE A 54 11.28 -6.46 13.87
N ASP A 55 12.41 -7.00 14.30
CA ASP A 55 13.27 -7.85 13.46
C ASP A 55 13.01 -9.35 13.68
N HIS A 56 11.73 -9.71 13.75
CA HIS A 56 11.28 -11.09 13.98
C HIS A 56 9.94 -11.40 13.27
N ASP A 57 9.36 -12.56 13.55
CA ASP A 57 8.16 -13.06 12.89
C ASP A 57 6.96 -12.13 13.13
N VAL A 58 6.33 -11.69 12.05
CA VAL A 58 5.15 -10.83 12.08
C VAL A 58 3.96 -11.46 12.82
N THR A 59 3.90 -12.79 12.92
CA THR A 59 2.85 -13.50 13.66
C THR A 59 2.86 -13.13 15.13
N THR A 60 4.04 -13.03 15.74
CA THR A 60 4.20 -12.65 17.14
C THR A 60 3.81 -11.19 17.38
N VAL A 61 4.12 -10.31 16.44
CA VAL A 61 3.76 -8.88 16.47
C VAL A 61 2.25 -8.67 16.30
N LEU A 62 1.64 -9.38 15.36
CA LEU A 62 0.19 -9.35 15.15
C LEU A 62 -0.59 -9.80 16.38
N ASN A 63 -0.15 -10.88 17.00
CA ASN A 63 -0.76 -11.44 18.21
C ASN A 63 -0.30 -10.74 19.50
N LYS A 64 0.62 -9.78 19.40
CA LYS A 64 1.22 -9.05 20.54
C LYS A 64 1.86 -9.96 21.59
N THR A 65 2.36 -11.12 21.17
CA THR A 65 3.05 -12.07 22.05
C THR A 65 4.53 -11.74 22.22
N ASP A 66 5.11 -11.02 21.26
CA ASP A 66 6.44 -10.43 21.36
C ASP A 66 6.42 -9.05 20.69
N LEU A 67 6.69 -8.02 21.45
CA LEU A 67 6.79 -6.62 21.01
C LEU A 67 8.18 -6.04 21.27
N THR A 68 9.21 -6.89 21.24
CA THR A 68 10.60 -6.47 21.37
C THR A 68 11.06 -5.81 20.06
N LEU A 69 11.44 -4.55 20.15
CA LEU A 69 11.98 -3.81 19.01
C LEU A 69 13.45 -4.17 18.74
N GLN A 70 13.92 -3.93 17.55
CA GLN A 70 15.28 -4.25 17.12
C GLN A 70 16.36 -3.63 18.01
N ASN A 71 16.08 -2.50 18.66
CA ASN A 71 16.98 -1.86 19.64
C ASN A 71 16.91 -2.51 21.04
N GLY A 72 16.11 -3.56 21.24
CA GLY A 72 15.93 -4.29 22.50
C GLY A 72 14.90 -3.69 23.44
N THR A 73 14.25 -2.57 23.11
CA THR A 73 13.17 -2.00 23.93
C THR A 73 11.82 -2.67 23.60
N GLN A 74 10.86 -2.55 24.53
CA GLN A 74 9.50 -3.05 24.29
C GLN A 74 8.62 -1.94 23.72
N ALA A 75 7.92 -2.23 22.63
CA ALA A 75 6.88 -1.35 22.14
C ALA A 75 5.62 -1.46 23.03
N VAL A 76 4.98 -0.33 23.28
CA VAL A 76 3.69 -0.28 23.97
C VAL A 76 2.60 0.01 22.93
N ILE A 77 1.70 -0.95 22.72
CA ILE A 77 0.58 -0.86 21.79
C ILE A 77 -0.71 -0.88 22.60
N GLU A 78 -1.25 0.30 22.88
CA GLU A 78 -2.54 0.43 23.56
C GLU A 78 -3.69 0.16 22.55
N GLY A 79 -4.59 -0.76 22.89
CA GLY A 79 -5.68 -1.18 22.00
C GLY A 79 -5.20 -2.03 20.82
N ASP A 80 -5.97 -2.07 19.75
CA ASP A 80 -5.70 -2.88 18.57
C ASP A 80 -4.84 -2.17 17.52
N TRP A 81 -4.39 -2.92 16.52
CA TRP A 81 -3.85 -2.34 15.30
C TRP A 81 -4.98 -1.72 14.50
N ASP A 82 -4.91 -0.42 14.22
CA ASP A 82 -5.91 0.30 13.43
C ASP A 82 -5.84 -0.05 11.95
N ILE A 83 -4.60 -0.25 11.46
CA ILE A 83 -4.31 -0.64 10.09
C ILE A 83 -3.07 -1.52 10.04
N MET A 84 -3.09 -2.52 9.16
CA MET A 84 -1.92 -3.27 8.74
C MET A 84 -1.70 -3.10 7.24
N ILE A 85 -0.45 -2.82 6.86
CA ILE A 85 -0.01 -2.82 5.48
C ILE A 85 1.00 -3.96 5.34
N GLY A 86 0.73 -4.91 4.44
CA GLY A 86 1.60 -6.07 4.25
C GLY A 86 2.30 -6.03 2.90
N HIS A 87 3.60 -6.30 2.89
CA HIS A 87 4.44 -6.45 1.70
C HIS A 87 5.00 -7.89 1.60
N PRO A 88 4.13 -8.93 1.54
CA PRO A 88 4.62 -10.31 1.53
C PRO A 88 5.56 -10.56 0.37
N PRO A 89 6.59 -11.43 0.54
CA PRO A 89 7.57 -11.71 -0.48
C PRO A 89 6.94 -12.11 -1.82
N CYS A 90 7.21 -11.36 -2.87
CA CYS A 90 6.62 -11.56 -4.19
C CYS A 90 7.39 -12.54 -5.07
N THR A 91 8.55 -13.03 -4.65
CA THR A 91 9.50 -13.84 -5.45
C THR A 91 8.83 -15.06 -6.08
N TYR A 92 7.92 -15.69 -5.35
CA TYR A 92 7.22 -16.89 -5.78
C TYR A 92 5.81 -16.62 -6.31
N LEU A 93 5.30 -15.39 -6.17
CA LEU A 93 3.93 -15.03 -6.54
C LEU A 93 3.84 -14.28 -7.87
N ALA A 94 4.88 -13.52 -8.22
CA ALA A 94 4.90 -12.66 -9.40
C ALA A 94 4.95 -13.46 -10.71
N VAL A 95 4.25 -12.98 -11.74
CA VAL A 95 4.26 -13.60 -13.09
C VAL A 95 5.66 -13.69 -13.71
N SER A 96 6.56 -12.77 -13.37
CA SER A 96 7.95 -12.79 -13.87
C SER A 96 8.74 -14.04 -13.46
N GLY A 97 8.32 -14.70 -12.37
CA GLY A 97 8.90 -15.94 -11.90
C GLY A 97 8.28 -17.22 -12.46
N ALA A 98 7.19 -17.11 -13.22
CA ALA A 98 6.39 -18.26 -13.63
C ALA A 98 7.15 -19.30 -14.48
N GLN A 99 8.10 -18.87 -15.29
CA GLN A 99 8.94 -19.75 -16.11
C GLN A 99 9.83 -20.70 -15.31
N TRP A 100 10.00 -20.46 -14.03
CA TRP A 100 10.89 -21.23 -13.15
C TRP A 100 10.18 -22.25 -12.26
N TYR A 101 8.87 -22.48 -12.45
CA TYR A 101 8.14 -23.46 -11.63
C TYR A 101 8.31 -24.89 -12.11
N TYR A 102 8.35 -25.07 -13.44
CA TYR A 102 8.37 -26.40 -14.05
C TYR A 102 9.50 -26.52 -15.08
N HIS A 103 9.80 -27.76 -15.43
CA HIS A 103 10.81 -28.06 -16.44
C HIS A 103 10.46 -27.37 -17.77
N PRO A 104 11.43 -26.71 -18.43
CA PRO A 104 11.16 -25.95 -19.67
C PRO A 104 10.51 -26.77 -20.80
N ASP A 105 10.88 -28.07 -20.89
CA ASP A 105 10.37 -28.98 -21.93
C ASP A 105 8.93 -29.44 -21.67
N ASP A 106 8.39 -29.19 -20.49
CA ASP A 106 7.06 -29.65 -20.08
C ASP A 106 5.98 -28.55 -20.21
N LYS A 107 6.30 -27.44 -20.88
CA LYS A 107 5.40 -26.26 -20.99
C LYS A 107 4.03 -26.60 -21.61
N ASP A 108 3.98 -27.59 -22.52
CA ASP A 108 2.79 -27.99 -23.23
C ASP A 108 2.02 -29.14 -22.55
N LYS A 109 2.53 -29.66 -21.43
CA LYS A 109 1.85 -30.70 -20.62
C LYS A 109 0.86 -30.07 -19.63
N PRO A 110 -0.16 -30.81 -19.19
CA PRO A 110 -0.96 -30.46 -18.03
C PRO A 110 -0.08 -30.17 -16.80
N ILE A 111 -0.54 -29.27 -15.93
CA ILE A 111 0.27 -28.78 -14.78
C ILE A 111 0.67 -29.94 -13.86
N GLU A 112 -0.22 -30.90 -13.64
CA GLU A 112 -0.06 -32.10 -12.82
C GLU A 112 0.99 -33.07 -13.33
N GLU A 113 1.30 -33.02 -14.63
CA GLU A 113 2.29 -33.86 -15.29
C GLU A 113 3.66 -33.20 -15.48
N ARG A 114 3.77 -31.90 -15.08
CA ARG A 114 5.00 -31.13 -15.26
C ARG A 114 6.02 -31.48 -14.19
N ARG A 115 7.21 -31.86 -14.63
CA ARG A 115 8.36 -32.07 -13.73
C ARG A 115 8.77 -30.74 -13.05
N PRO A 116 9.29 -30.79 -11.83
CA PRO A 116 9.91 -29.63 -11.20
C PRO A 116 11.01 -29.02 -12.05
N HIS A 117 11.24 -27.73 -11.94
CA HIS A 117 12.34 -27.05 -12.63
C HIS A 117 13.70 -27.59 -12.12
N PRO A 118 14.63 -28.01 -12.99
CA PRO A 118 15.87 -28.68 -12.57
C PRO A 118 16.76 -27.81 -11.68
N ARG A 119 16.77 -26.49 -11.89
CA ARG A 119 17.53 -25.53 -11.06
C ARG A 119 16.79 -25.13 -9.78
N TYR A 120 15.47 -25.24 -9.76
CA TYR A 120 14.62 -24.77 -8.64
C TYR A 120 13.53 -25.81 -8.31
N PRO A 121 13.91 -26.99 -7.80
CA PRO A 121 12.98 -28.13 -7.64
C PRO A 121 11.86 -27.87 -6.66
N ASN A 122 12.07 -27.03 -5.65
CA ASN A 122 11.08 -26.73 -4.60
C ASN A 122 10.18 -25.53 -4.96
N ARG A 123 10.38 -24.86 -6.10
CA ARG A 123 9.72 -23.58 -6.38
C ARG A 123 8.20 -23.66 -6.44
N ALA A 124 7.63 -24.80 -6.82
CA ALA A 124 6.18 -25.01 -6.79
C ALA A 124 5.65 -25.01 -5.35
N LYS A 125 6.39 -25.68 -4.41
CA LYS A 125 6.07 -25.65 -2.99
C LYS A 125 6.24 -24.25 -2.40
N ASP A 126 7.36 -23.59 -2.68
CA ASP A 126 7.64 -22.22 -2.21
C ASP A 126 6.54 -21.24 -2.64
N ARG A 127 5.93 -21.48 -3.81
CA ARG A 127 4.77 -20.70 -4.28
C ARG A 127 3.53 -20.91 -3.41
N GLU A 128 3.27 -22.17 -3.02
CA GLU A 128 2.16 -22.49 -2.13
C GLU A 128 2.35 -21.85 -0.76
N ASP A 129 3.55 -21.96 -0.20
CA ASP A 129 3.91 -21.37 1.08
C ASP A 129 3.79 -19.83 1.03
N GLY A 130 4.28 -19.22 -0.04
CA GLY A 130 4.13 -17.77 -0.26
C GLY A 130 2.68 -17.32 -0.41
N ALA A 131 1.85 -18.09 -1.11
CA ALA A 131 0.42 -17.79 -1.26
C ALA A 131 -0.33 -17.94 0.07
N ASN A 132 0.00 -18.95 0.87
CA ASN A 132 -0.58 -19.16 2.19
C ASN A 132 -0.18 -18.02 3.15
N PHE A 133 1.07 -17.58 3.10
CA PHE A 133 1.51 -16.42 3.89
C PHE A 133 0.81 -15.12 3.47
N PHE A 134 0.62 -14.89 2.15
CA PHE A 134 -0.18 -13.77 1.66
C PHE A 134 -1.59 -13.81 2.24
N LEU A 135 -2.26 -14.98 2.19
CA LEU A 135 -3.62 -15.16 2.71
C LEU A 135 -3.69 -15.00 4.23
N PHE A 136 -2.66 -15.46 4.94
CA PHE A 136 -2.54 -15.27 6.39
C PHE A 136 -2.57 -13.77 6.72
N LEU A 137 -1.75 -12.94 6.08
CA LEU A 137 -1.77 -11.50 6.28
C LEU A 137 -3.12 -10.88 5.88
N ALA A 138 -3.68 -11.29 4.73
CA ALA A 138 -4.96 -10.76 4.25
C ALA A 138 -6.14 -11.10 5.16
N SER A 139 -6.05 -12.18 5.94
CA SER A 139 -7.08 -12.63 6.90
C SER A 139 -6.80 -12.24 8.35
N ALA A 140 -5.74 -11.48 8.61
CA ALA A 140 -5.38 -11.07 9.97
C ALA A 140 -6.53 -10.35 10.68
N ASN A 141 -6.60 -10.51 12.00
CA ASN A 141 -7.62 -9.85 12.84
C ASN A 141 -7.27 -8.37 13.06
N VAL A 142 -7.20 -7.62 11.95
CA VAL A 142 -7.01 -6.17 11.94
C VAL A 142 -8.20 -5.55 11.20
N LYS A 143 -8.69 -4.43 11.72
CA LYS A 143 -9.90 -3.77 11.17
C LYS A 143 -9.70 -3.34 9.71
N ARG A 144 -8.53 -2.81 9.38
CA ARG A 144 -8.19 -2.31 8.04
C ARG A 144 -6.87 -2.93 7.57
N ILE A 145 -6.89 -3.50 6.37
CA ILE A 145 -5.72 -4.20 5.80
C ILE A 145 -5.51 -3.74 4.37
N ALA A 146 -4.24 -3.53 4.01
CA ALA A 146 -3.80 -3.43 2.63
C ALA A 146 -2.65 -4.41 2.38
N ILE A 147 -2.76 -5.27 1.38
CA ILE A 147 -1.67 -6.15 0.96
C ILE A 147 -1.16 -5.68 -0.39
N GLU A 148 0.12 -5.40 -0.46
CA GLU A 148 0.83 -5.00 -1.67
C GLU A 148 1.55 -6.19 -2.28
N ASN A 149 1.36 -6.43 -3.58
CA ASN A 149 2.15 -7.39 -4.34
C ASN A 149 2.12 -7.02 -5.83
N PRO A 150 3.11 -7.38 -6.65
CA PRO A 150 3.03 -7.20 -8.09
C PRO A 150 1.97 -8.10 -8.73
N VAL A 151 1.70 -7.90 -10.01
CA VAL A 151 0.84 -8.79 -10.80
C VAL A 151 1.36 -10.23 -10.70
N GLY A 152 0.51 -11.13 -10.24
CA GLY A 152 0.90 -12.50 -9.91
C GLY A 152 -0.29 -13.44 -9.74
N ILE A 153 -0.01 -14.60 -9.19
CA ILE A 153 -0.98 -15.69 -9.07
C ILE A 153 -2.14 -15.37 -8.14
N MET A 154 -1.98 -14.42 -7.21
CA MET A 154 -3.02 -14.11 -6.22
C MET A 154 -4.30 -13.58 -6.87
N SER A 155 -4.17 -12.93 -8.05
CA SER A 155 -5.32 -12.46 -8.84
C SER A 155 -6.24 -13.58 -9.36
N THR A 156 -5.71 -14.79 -9.53
CA THR A 156 -6.45 -15.97 -9.99
C THR A 156 -6.70 -16.98 -8.87
N ARG A 157 -5.79 -17.08 -7.91
CA ARG A 157 -5.86 -18.04 -6.82
C ARG A 157 -6.83 -17.60 -5.71
N TRP A 158 -6.95 -16.32 -5.47
CA TRP A 158 -7.83 -15.74 -4.45
C TRP A 158 -8.87 -14.81 -5.08
N ARG A 159 -8.50 -13.55 -5.30
CA ARG A 159 -9.37 -12.56 -5.95
C ARG A 159 -8.54 -11.53 -6.71
N LYS A 160 -9.16 -10.82 -7.64
CA LYS A 160 -8.51 -9.68 -8.30
C LYS A 160 -8.16 -8.61 -7.27
N PRO A 161 -7.05 -7.85 -7.47
CA PRO A 161 -6.76 -6.71 -6.63
C PRO A 161 -7.86 -5.65 -6.77
N ASP A 162 -8.07 -4.89 -5.71
CA ASP A 162 -9.02 -3.79 -5.70
C ASP A 162 -8.50 -2.62 -6.54
N GLN A 163 -7.17 -2.46 -6.59
CA GLN A 163 -6.51 -1.41 -7.34
C GLN A 163 -5.12 -1.83 -7.82
N ALA A 164 -4.68 -1.24 -8.93
CA ALA A 164 -3.28 -1.22 -9.35
C ALA A 164 -2.77 0.22 -9.34
N VAL A 165 -1.63 0.45 -8.72
CA VAL A 165 -1.00 1.77 -8.59
C VAL A 165 0.37 1.81 -9.25
N GLN A 166 0.79 3.01 -9.61
CA GLN A 166 2.10 3.28 -10.19
C GLN A 166 2.76 4.45 -9.45
N PRO A 167 4.08 4.46 -9.24
CA PRO A 167 4.77 5.57 -8.59
C PRO A 167 4.53 6.93 -9.23
N TYR A 168 4.45 6.99 -10.57
CA TYR A 168 4.18 8.25 -11.29
C TYR A 168 2.79 8.86 -10.98
N MET A 169 1.86 8.11 -10.44
CA MET A 169 0.57 8.63 -9.97
C MET A 169 0.71 9.50 -8.70
N PHE A 170 1.84 9.36 -8.00
CA PHE A 170 2.11 9.98 -6.71
C PHE A 170 3.36 10.86 -6.68
N GLY A 171 3.87 11.23 -7.87
CA GLY A 171 4.97 12.17 -8.04
C GLY A 171 6.35 11.56 -8.19
N ASP A 172 6.49 10.24 -8.13
CA ASP A 172 7.77 9.58 -8.39
C ASP A 172 7.87 9.24 -9.89
N PRO A 173 8.90 9.68 -10.62
CA PRO A 173 9.02 9.48 -12.06
C PRO A 173 9.48 8.05 -12.39
N TYR A 174 8.68 7.06 -12.00
CA TYR A 174 8.96 5.65 -12.18
C TYR A 174 7.72 4.83 -12.51
N SER A 175 7.93 3.71 -13.22
CA SER A 175 6.90 2.71 -13.49
C SER A 175 7.17 1.44 -12.67
N LYS A 176 6.24 1.08 -11.78
CA LYS A 176 6.20 -0.19 -11.03
C LYS A 176 4.74 -0.55 -10.82
N ASN A 177 4.22 -1.50 -11.61
CA ASN A 177 2.82 -1.91 -11.45
C ASN A 177 2.64 -2.70 -10.16
N THR A 178 1.99 -2.09 -9.19
CA THR A 178 1.79 -2.58 -7.83
C THR A 178 0.31 -2.79 -7.61
N CYS A 179 -0.08 -4.02 -7.27
CA CYS A 179 -1.47 -4.38 -6.95
C CYS A 179 -1.72 -4.24 -5.45
N LEU A 180 -2.88 -3.72 -5.09
CA LEU A 180 -3.38 -3.57 -3.73
C LEU A 180 -4.64 -4.42 -3.54
N TRP A 181 -4.63 -5.26 -2.53
CA TRP A 181 -5.82 -5.96 -2.00
C TRP A 181 -6.15 -5.31 -0.66
N ILE A 182 -7.31 -4.66 -0.60
CA ILE A 182 -7.69 -3.83 0.55
C ILE A 182 -8.93 -4.39 1.26
N LYS A 183 -8.99 -4.17 2.58
CA LYS A 183 -10.10 -4.49 3.47
C LYS A 183 -10.42 -3.25 4.30
N ASN A 184 -11.64 -2.75 4.20
CA ASN A 184 -12.11 -1.54 4.90
C ASN A 184 -11.24 -0.30 4.69
N LEU A 185 -10.59 -0.22 3.54
CA LEU A 185 -9.83 0.93 3.06
C LEU A 185 -10.35 1.32 1.68
N ARG A 186 -10.17 2.57 1.32
CA ARG A 186 -10.53 3.07 -0.01
C ARG A 186 -9.34 2.95 -0.96
N PRO A 187 -9.58 2.75 -2.26
CA PRO A 187 -8.52 2.87 -3.26
C PRO A 187 -7.81 4.21 -3.15
N LEU A 188 -6.49 4.20 -3.37
CA LEU A 188 -5.69 5.43 -3.38
C LEU A 188 -6.00 6.28 -4.61
N HIS A 189 -6.12 7.57 -4.40
CA HIS A 189 -6.29 8.53 -5.48
C HIS A 189 -4.93 9.14 -5.89
N PRO A 190 -4.63 9.29 -7.21
CA PRO A 190 -3.42 9.96 -7.65
C PRO A 190 -3.32 11.39 -7.10
N SER A 191 -2.36 11.65 -6.20
CA SER A 191 -2.26 12.93 -5.49
C SER A 191 -1.31 13.93 -6.16
N LYS A 192 -0.30 13.45 -6.88
CA LYS A 192 0.69 14.30 -7.60
C LYS A 192 1.14 13.60 -8.89
N PRO A 193 0.24 13.36 -9.85
CA PRO A 193 0.60 12.63 -11.05
C PRO A 193 1.64 13.38 -11.87
N THR A 194 2.64 12.65 -12.38
CA THR A 194 3.62 13.16 -13.34
C THR A 194 3.53 12.40 -14.67
N GLU A 195 3.78 13.08 -15.76
CA GLU A 195 3.85 12.46 -17.09
C GLU A 195 5.14 11.65 -17.27
N ASP A 196 6.20 12.01 -16.53
CA ASP A 196 7.45 11.26 -16.51
C ASP A 196 7.24 9.91 -15.81
N LYS A 197 7.41 8.82 -16.55
CA LYS A 197 7.28 7.44 -16.09
C LYS A 197 8.63 6.76 -15.92
N GLY A 198 9.71 7.53 -16.01
CA GLY A 198 11.10 7.08 -15.90
C GLY A 198 11.64 6.44 -17.17
N GLU A 199 12.96 6.37 -17.21
CA GLU A 199 13.69 5.78 -18.32
C GLU A 199 13.37 4.30 -18.51
N ARG A 200 13.38 3.84 -19.78
CA ARG A 200 13.17 2.45 -20.15
C ARG A 200 14.34 1.89 -20.96
N ILE A 201 14.66 0.63 -20.72
CA ILE A 201 15.59 -0.14 -21.54
C ILE A 201 14.80 -0.97 -22.51
N TYR A 202 15.16 -0.93 -23.79
CA TYR A 202 14.56 -1.70 -24.88
C TYR A 202 15.48 -2.83 -25.27
N PHE A 203 14.93 -4.02 -25.45
CA PHE A 203 15.63 -5.23 -25.87
C PHE A 203 15.42 -5.47 -27.36
N GLY A 204 16.35 -6.20 -27.98
CA GLY A 204 16.23 -6.57 -29.40
C GLY A 204 14.97 -7.39 -29.74
N SER A 205 14.29 -7.97 -28.74
CA SER A 205 13.00 -8.65 -28.88
C SER A 205 11.80 -7.70 -29.00
N GLY A 206 11.99 -6.37 -28.99
CA GLY A 206 10.93 -5.36 -28.94
C GLY A 206 10.31 -5.16 -27.56
N LYS A 207 10.68 -5.96 -26.56
CA LYS A 207 10.23 -5.79 -25.17
C LYS A 207 11.01 -4.66 -24.49
N SER A 208 10.41 -4.03 -23.49
CA SER A 208 11.09 -3.03 -22.67
C SER A 208 10.78 -3.23 -21.21
N GLN A 209 11.67 -2.73 -20.34
CA GLN A 209 11.45 -2.66 -18.90
C GLN A 209 11.97 -1.34 -18.31
N PRO A 210 11.46 -0.90 -17.15
CA PRO A 210 11.98 0.29 -16.48
C PRO A 210 13.48 0.15 -16.19
N LYS A 211 14.23 1.22 -16.43
CA LYS A 211 15.70 1.23 -16.20
C LYS A 211 16.03 0.95 -14.73
N TRP A 212 15.31 1.56 -13.78
CA TRP A 212 15.53 1.33 -12.36
C TRP A 212 15.46 -0.15 -11.95
N TYR A 213 14.58 -0.92 -12.62
CA TYR A 213 14.47 -2.37 -12.40
C TYR A 213 15.70 -3.11 -12.95
N SER A 214 16.19 -2.70 -14.11
CA SER A 214 17.43 -3.23 -14.71
C SER A 214 18.65 -2.86 -13.90
N ASP A 215 18.70 -1.66 -13.35
CA ASP A 215 19.79 -1.17 -12.50
C ASP A 215 19.99 -2.07 -11.26
N GLY A 216 18.95 -2.73 -10.78
CA GLY A 216 19.06 -3.74 -9.74
C GLY A 216 19.99 -4.91 -10.10
N PHE A 217 20.23 -5.21 -11.38
CA PHE A 217 21.18 -6.25 -11.79
C PHE A 217 22.64 -5.74 -11.79
N THR A 218 22.83 -4.46 -12.03
CA THR A 218 24.17 -3.86 -12.14
C THR A 218 24.64 -3.23 -10.83
N LYS A 219 23.69 -2.73 -10.02
CA LYS A 219 23.98 -2.02 -8.75
C LYS A 219 23.96 -2.92 -7.53
N THR A 220 23.55 -4.19 -7.66
CA THR A 220 23.52 -5.15 -6.57
C THR A 220 24.42 -6.35 -6.87
N LYS A 221 25.10 -6.86 -5.83
CA LYS A 221 26.06 -7.97 -5.94
C LYS A 221 25.40 -9.33 -5.68
N THR A 222 24.39 -9.37 -4.78
CA THR A 222 23.75 -10.62 -4.36
C THR A 222 22.28 -10.68 -4.78
N PRO A 223 21.67 -11.88 -4.83
CA PRO A 223 20.23 -12.04 -5.04
C PRO A 223 19.38 -11.32 -3.97
N GLU A 224 19.85 -11.34 -2.71
CA GLU A 224 19.20 -10.70 -1.55
C GLU A 224 19.19 -9.18 -1.70
N GLU A 225 20.33 -8.57 -2.05
CA GLU A 225 20.41 -7.13 -2.33
C GLU A 225 19.49 -6.74 -3.48
N ARG A 226 19.40 -7.58 -4.52
CA ARG A 226 18.52 -7.36 -5.66
C ARG A 226 17.05 -7.47 -5.28
N GLN A 227 16.70 -8.40 -4.38
CA GLN A 227 15.36 -8.51 -3.84
C GLN A 227 15.02 -7.24 -3.06
N LYS A 228 15.88 -6.80 -2.14
CA LYS A 228 15.71 -5.54 -1.39
C LYS A 228 15.58 -4.33 -2.31
N TRP A 229 16.40 -4.22 -3.35
CA TRP A 229 16.29 -3.14 -4.35
C TRP A 229 14.91 -3.07 -5.00
N ARG A 230 14.35 -4.22 -5.37
CA ARG A 230 13.07 -4.31 -6.10
C ARG A 230 11.85 -4.21 -5.21
N SER A 231 11.97 -4.59 -3.93
CA SER A 231 10.85 -4.56 -2.97
C SER A 231 10.56 -3.16 -2.43
N LYS A 232 11.51 -2.22 -2.50
CA LYS A 232 11.34 -0.89 -1.95
C LYS A 232 10.06 -0.20 -2.40
N THR A 233 9.37 0.40 -1.43
CA THR A 233 8.24 1.28 -1.68
C THR A 233 8.75 2.66 -2.09
N PHE A 234 8.11 3.25 -3.09
CA PHE A 234 8.44 4.60 -3.56
C PHE A 234 7.90 5.66 -2.59
N PRO A 235 8.63 6.76 -2.38
CA PRO A 235 8.27 7.78 -1.39
C PRO A 235 6.88 8.38 -1.60
N GLY A 236 6.50 8.66 -2.84
CA GLY A 236 5.19 9.21 -3.17
C GLY A 236 4.06 8.24 -2.88
N VAL A 237 4.28 6.94 -3.13
CA VAL A 237 3.31 5.88 -2.79
C VAL A 237 3.17 5.78 -1.27
N ALA A 238 4.28 5.74 -0.51
CA ALA A 238 4.27 5.70 0.95
C ALA A 238 3.55 6.91 1.55
N ARG A 239 3.79 8.10 1.01
CA ARG A 239 3.10 9.34 1.39
C ARG A 239 1.61 9.24 1.11
N ALA A 240 1.18 8.85 -0.09
CA ALA A 240 -0.23 8.72 -0.43
C ALA A 240 -0.96 7.71 0.47
N ILE A 241 -0.32 6.58 0.78
CA ILE A 241 -0.81 5.58 1.73
C ILE A 241 -1.04 6.21 3.11
N SER A 242 -0.04 6.89 3.65
CA SER A 242 -0.13 7.47 4.98
C SER A 242 -1.15 8.60 5.05
N GLU A 243 -1.12 9.55 4.12
CA GLU A 243 -2.03 10.70 4.11
C GLU A 243 -3.49 10.27 3.91
N GLN A 244 -3.77 9.52 2.85
CA GLN A 244 -5.15 9.24 2.45
C GLN A 244 -5.85 8.27 3.42
N TRP A 245 -5.17 7.24 3.89
CA TRP A 245 -5.79 6.31 4.85
C TRP A 245 -5.86 6.87 6.27
N THR A 246 -4.92 7.74 6.68
CA THR A 246 -5.09 8.48 7.94
C THR A 246 -6.33 9.36 7.91
N ILE A 247 -6.51 10.15 6.83
CA ILE A 247 -7.67 11.02 6.67
C ILE A 247 -8.97 10.19 6.64
N GLN A 248 -9.00 9.08 5.92
CA GLN A 248 -10.14 8.18 5.91
C GLN A 248 -10.50 7.69 7.32
N ILE A 249 -9.51 7.17 8.06
CA ILE A 249 -9.73 6.62 9.40
C ILE A 249 -10.16 7.71 10.36
N ALA A 250 -9.51 8.87 10.29
CA ALA A 250 -9.81 10.00 11.14
C ALA A 250 -11.25 10.50 10.95
N ALA A 251 -11.71 10.54 9.71
CA ALA A 251 -13.08 10.93 9.38
C ALA A 251 -14.11 9.86 9.80
N GLU A 252 -13.82 8.57 9.54
CA GLU A 252 -14.73 7.47 9.88
C GLU A 252 -14.91 7.28 11.40
N GLU A 253 -13.87 7.57 12.20
CA GLU A 253 -13.85 7.37 13.65
C GLU A 253 -14.00 8.67 14.45
N ASP A 254 -14.30 9.79 13.77
CA ASP A 254 -14.45 11.13 14.41
C ASP A 254 -13.21 11.51 15.24
N LEU A 255 -12.02 11.30 14.69
CA LEU A 255 -10.75 11.57 15.37
C LEU A 255 -10.22 12.99 15.15
N LEU A 256 -10.82 13.77 14.25
CA LEU A 256 -10.43 15.15 13.97
C LEU A 256 -11.06 16.10 15.00
N ASP A 257 -10.30 17.11 15.42
CA ASP A 257 -10.86 18.25 16.13
C ASP A 257 -11.46 19.27 15.16
N GLU A 258 -12.12 20.32 15.71
CA GLU A 258 -12.86 21.29 14.90
C GLU A 258 -11.96 22.07 13.91
N ASN A 259 -10.72 22.38 14.29
CA ASN A 259 -9.77 23.06 13.40
C ASN A 259 -9.22 22.13 12.34
N GLU A 260 -8.93 20.90 12.68
CA GLU A 260 -8.45 19.86 11.75
C GLU A 260 -9.54 19.48 10.74
N TRP A 261 -10.82 19.47 11.14
CA TRP A 261 -11.94 19.28 10.22
C TRP A 261 -12.03 20.39 9.17
N ASN A 262 -11.78 21.62 9.54
CA ASN A 262 -11.79 22.75 8.60
C ASN A 262 -10.68 22.64 7.54
N ILE A 263 -9.56 22.01 7.86
CA ILE A 263 -8.42 21.86 6.95
C ILE A 263 -8.48 20.51 6.21
N LEU A 264 -8.59 19.42 6.95
CA LEU A 264 -8.48 18.06 6.41
C LEU A 264 -9.83 17.49 5.95
N GLY A 265 -10.93 17.95 6.53
CA GLY A 265 -12.28 17.56 6.13
C GLY A 265 -12.61 18.00 4.70
N HIS A 266 -12.17 19.19 4.30
CA HIS A 266 -12.28 19.68 2.93
C HIS A 266 -11.48 18.81 1.94
N ASP A 267 -10.23 18.49 2.29
CA ASP A 267 -9.38 17.62 1.47
C ASP A 267 -9.93 16.20 1.40
N TYR A 268 -10.53 15.70 2.49
CA TYR A 268 -11.18 14.39 2.51
C TYR A 268 -12.42 14.32 1.62
N LEU A 269 -13.24 15.35 1.63
CA LEU A 269 -14.43 15.41 0.76
C LEU A 269 -14.04 15.54 -0.71
N GLU A 270 -13.04 16.34 -1.02
CA GLU A 270 -12.47 16.44 -2.35
C GLU A 270 -11.85 15.10 -2.79
N LEU A 271 -11.17 14.41 -1.89
CA LEU A 271 -10.63 13.08 -2.13
C LEU A 271 -11.74 12.06 -2.35
N LEU A 272 -12.81 12.09 -1.56
CA LEU A 272 -13.99 11.23 -1.72
C LEU A 272 -14.66 11.43 -3.06
N ASP A 273 -14.84 12.68 -3.48
CA ASP A 273 -15.45 13.03 -4.75
C ASP A 273 -14.60 12.51 -5.93
N LYS A 274 -13.30 12.71 -5.87
CA LYS A 274 -12.35 12.18 -6.86
C LYS A 274 -12.32 10.65 -6.90
N MET A 275 -12.42 9.98 -5.75
CA MET A 275 -12.39 8.51 -5.65
C MET A 275 -13.70 7.86 -6.12
N THR A 276 -14.82 8.55 -6.00
CA THR A 276 -16.14 8.05 -6.42
C THR A 276 -16.46 8.39 -7.87
N GLY A 277 -15.54 9.05 -8.60
CA GLY A 277 -15.75 9.46 -9.98
C GLY A 277 -16.90 10.45 -10.17
N GLY A 278 -17.18 11.29 -9.16
CA GLY A 278 -18.26 12.28 -9.18
C GLY A 278 -19.66 11.67 -9.08
N ILE A 279 -19.78 10.40 -8.65
CA ILE A 279 -21.07 9.75 -8.47
C ILE A 279 -21.70 10.20 -7.14
N ARG A 280 -22.44 11.29 -7.25
CA ARG A 280 -23.58 11.71 -6.41
C ARG A 280 -23.45 11.43 -4.91
N TYR A 281 -22.78 12.30 -4.21
CA TYR A 281 -23.25 12.65 -2.87
C TYR A 281 -24.43 13.61 -3.05
N THR A 282 -25.64 13.09 -3.02
CA THR A 282 -26.83 13.95 -2.88
C THR A 282 -26.75 14.64 -1.51
N SER A 283 -27.22 15.87 -1.40
CA SER A 283 -27.37 16.60 -0.14
C SER A 283 -27.94 15.73 0.98
N ALA A 284 -28.89 14.84 0.67
CA ALA A 284 -29.46 13.88 1.61
C ALA A 284 -28.45 12.86 2.20
N LYS A 285 -27.42 12.44 1.46
CA LYS A 285 -26.37 11.56 2.00
C LYS A 285 -25.37 12.32 2.86
N VAL A 286 -25.06 13.56 2.51
CA VAL A 286 -24.25 14.45 3.35
C VAL A 286 -25.01 14.77 4.64
N ASP A 287 -26.30 15.08 4.58
CA ASP A 287 -27.17 15.29 5.73
C ASP A 287 -27.18 14.08 6.66
N ALA A 288 -27.35 12.87 6.13
CA ALA A 288 -27.37 11.64 6.93
C ALA A 288 -26.01 11.39 7.63
N VAL A 289 -24.89 11.75 7.02
CA VAL A 289 -23.55 11.64 7.63
C VAL A 289 -23.36 12.70 8.70
N ILE A 290 -23.79 13.94 8.45
CA ILE A 290 -23.67 15.07 9.38
C ILE A 290 -24.58 14.85 10.58
N GLU A 291 -25.85 14.46 10.41
CA GLU A 291 -26.80 14.18 11.50
C GLU A 291 -26.33 13.01 12.39
N LYS A 292 -25.84 11.94 11.77
CA LYS A 292 -25.36 10.75 12.49
C LYS A 292 -24.14 11.05 13.36
N LYS A 293 -23.32 12.06 13.01
CA LYS A 293 -22.04 12.38 13.65
C LYS A 293 -22.04 13.67 14.50
N LYS A 294 -23.16 14.40 14.60
CA LYS A 294 -23.33 15.62 15.40
C LYS A 294 -22.30 16.74 15.08
N TYR A 295 -22.09 17.03 13.81
CA TYR A 295 -21.21 18.14 13.42
C TYR A 295 -21.76 19.52 13.79
N PRO A 296 -20.89 20.55 14.01
CA PRO A 296 -21.34 21.91 14.26
C PRO A 296 -22.23 22.46 13.14
N VAL A 297 -23.27 23.21 13.51
CA VAL A 297 -24.32 23.69 12.57
C VAL A 297 -23.75 24.57 11.46
N HIS A 298 -22.73 25.41 11.76
CA HIS A 298 -22.07 26.26 10.77
C HIS A 298 -21.29 25.46 9.71
N PHE A 299 -20.61 24.39 10.13
CA PHE A 299 -19.89 23.49 9.24
C PHE A 299 -20.84 22.74 8.28
N LYS A 300 -22.03 22.37 8.81
CA LYS A 300 -23.09 21.77 8.00
C LYS A 300 -23.48 22.66 6.82
N GLN A 301 -23.67 23.95 7.05
CA GLN A 301 -24.11 24.88 6.03
C GLN A 301 -23.02 25.11 4.97
N GLU A 302 -21.77 25.34 5.37
CA GLU A 302 -20.64 25.50 4.45
C GLU A 302 -20.45 24.27 3.56
N LEU A 303 -20.62 23.08 4.12
CA LEU A 303 -20.51 21.82 3.38
C LEU A 303 -21.65 21.63 2.39
N LEU A 304 -22.89 21.97 2.77
CA LEU A 304 -24.06 21.92 1.90
C LEU A 304 -23.91 22.92 0.75
N ASP A 305 -23.44 24.14 1.03
CA ASP A 305 -23.23 25.18 0.04
C ASP A 305 -22.16 24.76 -1.00
N GLU A 306 -21.11 24.10 -0.56
CA GLU A 306 -20.05 23.60 -1.46
C GLU A 306 -20.54 22.40 -2.30
N VAL A 307 -21.32 21.48 -1.72
CA VAL A 307 -21.96 20.35 -2.46
C VAL A 307 -22.93 20.90 -3.50
N GLU A 308 -23.79 21.86 -3.14
CA GLU A 308 -24.75 22.48 -4.05
C GLU A 308 -24.06 23.20 -5.20
N LYS A 309 -22.99 23.95 -4.92
CA LYS A 309 -22.16 24.62 -5.91
C LYS A 309 -21.53 23.65 -6.90
N ARG A 310 -21.06 22.48 -6.43
CA ARG A 310 -20.49 21.44 -7.29
C ARG A 310 -21.53 20.70 -8.09
N GLU A 311 -22.69 20.38 -7.50
CA GLU A 311 -23.84 19.82 -8.24
C GLU A 311 -24.28 20.77 -9.36
N GLN A 312 -24.35 22.05 -9.11
CA GLN A 312 -24.71 23.05 -10.11
C GLN A 312 -23.64 23.16 -11.22
N SER A 313 -22.37 23.06 -10.87
CA SER A 313 -21.26 23.05 -11.84
C SER A 313 -21.33 21.83 -12.76
N LEU A 314 -21.62 20.64 -12.21
CA LEU A 314 -21.80 19.42 -12.98
C LEU A 314 -23.04 19.48 -13.90
N ILE A 315 -24.14 20.00 -13.41
CA ILE A 315 -25.35 20.21 -14.20
C ILE A 315 -25.07 21.16 -15.38
N ASN A 316 -24.33 22.24 -15.13
CA ASN A 316 -23.96 23.21 -16.16
C ASN A 316 -22.99 22.60 -17.21
N TYR A 317 -22.03 21.77 -16.76
CA TYR A 317 -21.14 21.03 -17.65
C TYR A 317 -21.92 20.08 -18.58
N TRP A 318 -22.88 19.33 -18.06
CA TRP A 318 -23.69 18.41 -18.87
C TRP A 318 -24.67 19.12 -19.80
N LYS A 319 -25.17 20.31 -19.42
CA LYS A 319 -26.02 21.12 -20.28
C LYS A 319 -25.26 21.81 -21.42
N SER A 320 -23.92 21.93 -21.31
CA SER A 320 -23.06 22.53 -22.32
C SER A 320 -22.52 21.54 -23.36
N LYS A 321 -22.80 20.26 -23.20
CA LYS A 321 -22.48 19.18 -24.14
C LYS A 321 -23.74 18.61 -24.81
#